data_38754e0e764599b6aca4b8ee9fbc9f9d
#
_entry.id   38754e0e764599b6aca4b8ee9fbc9f9d
#
_cell.length_a   1.000
_cell.length_b   1.000
_cell.length_c   1.000
_cell.angle_alpha   90.00
_cell.angle_beta   90.00
_cell.angle_gamma   90.00
#
_symmetry.space_group_name_H-M   'P 1'
#
loop_
_entity.id
_entity.type
_entity.pdbx_description
1 polymer ?
#
loop_
_entity_poly.entity_id
_entity_poly.type
_entity_poly.pdbx_seq_one_letter_code
_entity_poly.pdbx_strand_id
1 'polypeptide(L)'
;MKTMQEVQTLISDLQQFYTDVRLLDAATIERIEEGVRSNPNAEELCYACRHRNRRCHHCAVKSAFENHDQRTKLEYFSPDIVQVSAQYMEVDGAPYVLELLQRMHSDTIVEPDDTEALFSALSGYNTKLYHDPLTDMYNRRYYEEIVRGMKGPIGVALMDLDDFKVYNDTYGHHAGDMALKTAATIVRGCIRQTDALVRFGGDEFLLILPGIPEDYFKIKLEQIREKLHDAIVPGYSHMRLSTSI
;
A
#
# COMPACT_ATOMS: atom_id res chain seq x y z
N MET A 1 29.70 10.25 -24.43
CA MET A 1 28.60 9.50 -25.03
C MET A 1 28.96 8.03 -24.84
N LYS A 2 28.13 7.26 -24.16
CA LYS A 2 28.39 5.82 -23.93
C LYS A 2 27.77 5.02 -25.04
N THR A 3 28.41 3.90 -25.40
CA THR A 3 27.85 2.92 -26.31
C THR A 3 26.92 1.96 -25.57
N MET A 4 25.98 1.31 -26.26
CA MET A 4 25.10 0.30 -25.66
C MET A 4 25.88 -0.84 -25.01
N GLN A 5 27.00 -1.24 -25.59
CA GLN A 5 27.85 -2.29 -25.02
C GLN A 5 28.47 -1.89 -23.68
N GLU A 6 28.96 -0.64 -23.56
CA GLU A 6 29.47 -0.12 -22.30
C GLU A 6 28.40 -0.02 -21.23
N VAL A 7 27.16 0.34 -21.62
CA VAL A 7 26.04 0.43 -20.69
C VAL A 7 25.57 -0.95 -20.23
N GLN A 8 25.56 -1.94 -21.13
CA GLN A 8 25.24 -3.33 -20.75
C GLN A 8 26.25 -3.90 -19.76
N THR A 9 27.55 -3.61 -19.94
CA THR A 9 28.58 -3.98 -18.98
C THR A 9 28.35 -3.30 -17.64
N LEU A 10 28.07 -1.99 -17.65
CA LEU A 10 27.75 -1.24 -16.43
C LEU A 10 26.52 -1.81 -15.70
N ILE A 11 25.47 -2.17 -16.42
CA ILE A 11 24.27 -2.79 -15.84
C ILE A 11 24.64 -4.12 -15.16
N SER A 12 25.40 -4.98 -15.82
CA SER A 12 25.86 -6.25 -15.26
C SER A 12 26.65 -6.05 -13.96
N ASP A 13 27.51 -5.05 -13.90
CA ASP A 13 28.28 -4.73 -12.69
C ASP A 13 27.37 -4.21 -11.58
N LEU A 14 26.43 -3.33 -11.91
CA LEU A 14 25.51 -2.74 -10.95
C LEU A 14 24.49 -3.75 -10.39
N GLN A 15 24.12 -4.77 -11.14
CA GLN A 15 23.23 -5.86 -10.68
C GLN A 15 23.79 -6.66 -9.50
N GLN A 16 25.10 -6.56 -9.24
CA GLN A 16 25.73 -7.18 -8.06
C GLN A 16 25.45 -6.40 -6.77
N PHE A 17 25.11 -5.12 -6.87
CA PHE A 17 24.95 -4.20 -5.73
C PHE A 17 23.53 -3.72 -5.53
N TYR A 18 22.74 -3.67 -6.59
CA TYR A 18 21.37 -3.17 -6.58
C TYR A 18 20.35 -4.31 -6.69
N THR A 19 19.20 -4.13 -6.05
CA THR A 19 18.11 -5.11 -6.07
C THR A 19 17.55 -5.29 -7.47
N ASP A 20 17.51 -4.21 -8.26
CA ASP A 20 17.09 -4.22 -9.65
C ASP A 20 17.76 -3.07 -10.41
N VAL A 21 18.13 -3.31 -11.66
CA VAL A 21 18.79 -2.31 -12.54
C VAL A 21 18.14 -2.39 -13.92
N ARG A 22 17.62 -1.28 -14.40
CA ARG A 22 16.92 -1.22 -15.68
C ARG A 22 17.36 -0.04 -16.52
N LEU A 23 17.49 -0.26 -17.82
CA LEU A 23 17.66 0.80 -18.80
C LEU A 23 16.34 1.00 -19.55
N LEU A 24 15.80 2.20 -19.49
CA LEU A 24 14.49 2.55 -20.04
C LEU A 24 14.68 3.55 -21.19
N ASP A 25 14.20 3.19 -22.37
CA ASP A 25 14.16 4.08 -23.53
C ASP A 25 12.95 5.02 -23.49
N ALA A 26 12.96 6.03 -24.36
CA ALA A 26 11.89 7.01 -24.46
C ALA A 26 10.52 6.36 -24.70
N ALA A 27 10.43 5.35 -25.57
CA ALA A 27 9.18 4.66 -25.88
C ALA A 27 8.62 3.90 -24.66
N THR A 28 9.48 3.30 -23.84
CA THR A 28 9.08 2.65 -22.60
C THR A 28 8.62 3.66 -21.56
N ILE A 29 9.28 4.82 -21.48
CA ILE A 29 8.90 5.90 -20.55
C ILE A 29 7.53 6.48 -20.93
N GLU A 30 7.26 6.71 -22.22
CA GLU A 30 5.94 7.15 -22.71
C GLU A 30 4.84 6.12 -22.38
N ARG A 31 5.10 4.82 -22.60
CA ARG A 31 4.15 3.76 -22.24
C ARG A 31 3.85 3.71 -20.74
N ILE A 32 4.80 4.04 -19.88
CA ILE A 32 4.56 4.19 -18.43
C ILE A 32 3.55 5.32 -18.17
N GLU A 33 3.52 6.37 -19.00
CA GLU A 33 2.57 7.47 -18.87
C GLU A 33 1.15 7.11 -19.31
N GLU A 34 1.01 6.41 -20.41
CA GLU A 34 -0.29 6.03 -20.97
C GLU A 34 -1.06 5.05 -20.07
N GLY A 35 -0.38 4.36 -19.18
CA GLY A 35 -0.95 3.45 -18.20
C GLY A 35 -1.40 2.10 -18.75
N VAL A 36 -1.75 1.19 -17.84
CA VAL A 36 -2.06 -0.25 -18.10
C VAL A 36 -3.28 -0.49 -19.00
N ARG A 37 -4.02 0.52 -19.40
CA ARG A 37 -5.29 0.32 -20.11
C ARG A 37 -5.18 -0.39 -21.46
N SER A 38 -3.98 -0.52 -22.01
CA SER A 38 -3.77 -1.05 -23.36
C SER A 38 -2.75 -2.18 -23.52
N ASN A 39 -2.10 -2.67 -22.44
CA ASN A 39 -1.05 -3.68 -22.60
C ASN A 39 -1.25 -4.90 -21.68
N PRO A 40 -1.42 -6.12 -22.26
CA PRO A 40 -1.51 -7.37 -21.49
C PRO A 40 -0.18 -7.81 -20.85
N ASN A 41 0.97 -7.27 -21.28
CA ASN A 41 2.30 -7.58 -20.70
C ASN A 41 2.69 -6.51 -19.66
N ALA A 42 1.87 -6.35 -18.63
CA ALA A 42 2.09 -5.37 -17.56
C ALA A 42 3.39 -5.59 -16.76
N GLU A 43 4.08 -6.71 -16.90
CA GLU A 43 5.32 -7.05 -16.20
C GLU A 43 6.50 -6.13 -16.57
N GLU A 44 6.46 -5.50 -17.74
CA GLU A 44 7.50 -4.57 -18.20
C GLU A 44 7.38 -3.14 -17.64
N LEU A 45 6.25 -2.79 -17.04
CA LEU A 45 6.03 -1.46 -16.52
C LEU A 45 6.63 -1.30 -15.12
N CYS A 46 7.29 -0.18 -14.87
CA CYS A 46 8.04 0.05 -13.63
C CYS A 46 7.22 -0.11 -12.33
N TYR A 47 5.94 0.16 -12.37
CA TYR A 47 5.05 -0.02 -11.22
C TYR A 47 4.46 -1.44 -11.15
N ALA A 48 4.40 -2.19 -12.25
CA ALA A 48 3.92 -3.57 -12.27
C ALA A 48 4.94 -4.53 -11.63
N CYS A 49 6.24 -4.33 -11.87
CA CYS A 49 7.29 -5.11 -11.21
C CYS A 49 7.33 -4.87 -9.68
N ARG A 50 6.60 -3.87 -9.19
CA ARG A 50 6.41 -3.56 -7.78
C ARG A 50 5.03 -3.94 -7.27
N HIS A 51 4.31 -4.79 -7.99
CA HIS A 51 2.94 -5.23 -7.66
C HIS A 51 1.95 -4.05 -7.44
N ARG A 52 2.19 -2.91 -8.09
CA ARG A 52 1.29 -1.75 -8.08
C ARG A 52 0.42 -1.74 -9.32
N ASN A 53 -0.85 -1.36 -9.15
CA ASN A 53 -1.83 -1.28 -10.22
C ASN A 53 -1.91 0.11 -10.86
N ARG A 54 -1.06 1.05 -10.44
CA ARG A 54 -1.06 2.43 -10.93
C ARG A 54 0.35 3.02 -10.94
N ARG A 55 0.57 4.01 -11.82
CA ARG A 55 1.81 4.79 -11.86
C ARG A 55 2.02 5.56 -10.56
N CYS A 56 3.27 5.85 -10.27
CA CYS A 56 3.64 6.73 -9.15
C CYS A 56 3.15 8.16 -9.39
N HIS A 57 2.67 8.86 -8.36
CA HIS A 57 2.35 10.29 -8.46
C HIS A 57 3.58 11.14 -8.81
N HIS A 58 4.75 10.76 -8.28
CA HIS A 58 6.04 11.37 -8.58
C HIS A 58 6.95 10.28 -9.14
N CYS A 59 7.00 10.17 -10.46
CA CYS A 59 7.86 9.21 -11.15
C CYS A 59 9.28 9.76 -11.26
N ALA A 60 10.25 9.11 -10.61
CA ALA A 60 11.66 9.53 -10.68
C ALA A 60 12.22 9.37 -12.10
N VAL A 61 11.84 8.28 -12.80
CA VAL A 61 12.27 8.03 -14.19
C VAL A 61 11.80 9.13 -15.11
N LYS A 62 10.50 9.47 -15.08
CA LYS A 62 9.95 10.54 -15.90
C LYS A 62 10.62 11.89 -15.59
N SER A 63 10.73 12.22 -14.31
CA SER A 63 11.34 13.47 -13.88
C SER A 63 12.81 13.57 -14.31
N ALA A 64 13.58 12.48 -14.25
CA ALA A 64 14.94 12.43 -14.74
C ALA A 64 15.02 12.60 -16.26
N PHE A 65 14.09 11.98 -17.00
CA PHE A 65 14.01 12.08 -18.45
C PHE A 65 13.69 13.48 -18.92
N GLU A 66 12.68 14.13 -18.32
CA GLU A 66 12.25 15.49 -18.69
C GLU A 66 13.27 16.57 -18.35
N ASN A 67 13.98 16.42 -17.23
CA ASN A 67 14.93 17.42 -16.75
C ASN A 67 16.39 17.12 -17.13
N HIS A 68 16.65 15.97 -17.78
CA HIS A 68 17.99 15.51 -18.17
C HIS A 68 18.96 15.46 -16.98
N ASP A 69 18.50 15.03 -15.82
CA ASP A 69 19.27 15.01 -14.58
C ASP A 69 19.14 13.68 -13.83
N GLN A 70 19.65 13.64 -12.59
CA GLN A 70 19.45 12.55 -11.67
C GLN A 70 18.28 12.87 -10.71
N ARG A 71 17.41 11.89 -10.51
CA ARG A 71 16.32 11.93 -9.51
C ARG A 71 16.37 10.73 -8.60
N THR A 72 16.18 10.99 -7.32
CA THR A 72 16.11 9.92 -6.31
C THR A 72 14.85 10.12 -5.48
N LYS A 73 14.20 9.01 -5.13
CA LYS A 73 13.08 9.00 -4.18
C LYS A 73 13.15 7.77 -3.30
N LEU A 74 12.54 7.87 -2.14
CA LEU A 74 12.28 6.73 -1.27
C LEU A 74 10.82 6.31 -1.42
N GLU A 75 10.58 5.02 -1.52
CA GLU A 75 9.26 4.42 -1.54
C GLU A 75 9.14 3.40 -0.43
N TYR A 76 8.00 3.44 0.26
CA TYR A 76 7.69 2.47 1.29
C TYR A 76 6.89 1.31 0.70
N PHE A 77 7.43 0.10 0.85
CA PHE A 77 6.77 -1.16 0.53
C PHE A 77 6.79 -2.01 1.80
N SER A 78 5.72 -1.98 2.57
CA SER A 78 5.68 -2.68 3.86
C SER A 78 6.17 -4.13 3.74
N PRO A 79 7.18 -4.54 4.52
CA PRO A 79 7.92 -3.79 5.54
C PRO A 79 9.13 -2.99 5.03
N ASP A 80 9.47 -3.06 3.74
CA ASP A 80 10.71 -2.55 3.18
C ASP A 80 10.62 -1.09 2.72
N ILE A 81 11.74 -0.38 2.78
CA ILE A 81 11.95 0.89 2.09
C ILE A 81 12.79 0.59 0.85
N VAL A 82 12.38 1.17 -0.29
CA VAL A 82 13.13 1.05 -1.54
C VAL A 82 13.58 2.44 -1.98
N GLN A 83 14.88 2.61 -2.11
CA GLN A 83 15.45 3.76 -2.79
C GLN A 83 15.39 3.51 -4.29
N VAL A 84 14.81 4.47 -5.01
CA VAL A 84 14.76 4.49 -6.47
C VAL A 84 15.58 5.65 -6.96
N SER A 85 16.67 5.37 -7.67
CA SER A 85 17.50 6.37 -8.32
C SER A 85 17.35 6.25 -9.83
N ALA A 86 17.08 7.35 -10.51
CA ALA A 86 16.92 7.43 -11.95
C ALA A 86 17.91 8.46 -12.51
N GLN A 87 18.74 8.06 -13.45
CA GLN A 87 19.76 8.88 -14.07
C GLN A 87 19.51 8.98 -15.58
N TYR A 88 19.31 10.19 -16.09
CA TYR A 88 19.30 10.43 -17.53
C TYR A 88 20.69 10.16 -18.13
N MET A 89 20.71 9.56 -19.31
CA MET A 89 21.93 9.34 -20.07
C MET A 89 21.66 9.22 -21.58
N GLU A 90 22.66 9.56 -22.36
CA GLU A 90 22.66 9.34 -23.82
C GLU A 90 23.49 8.09 -24.14
N VAL A 91 22.87 7.17 -24.88
CA VAL A 91 23.49 5.91 -25.33
C VAL A 91 23.36 5.84 -26.84
N ASP A 92 24.49 5.77 -27.55
CA ASP A 92 24.58 5.80 -29.01
C ASP A 92 23.77 6.94 -29.65
N GLY A 93 23.71 8.11 -28.96
CA GLY A 93 22.99 9.30 -29.41
C GLY A 93 21.48 9.27 -29.16
N ALA A 94 20.95 8.25 -28.50
CA ALA A 94 19.55 8.17 -28.10
C ALA A 94 19.37 8.39 -26.58
N PRO A 95 18.25 8.99 -26.15
CA PRO A 95 17.98 9.26 -24.74
C PRO A 95 17.48 8.02 -24.00
N TYR A 96 18.04 7.77 -22.81
CA TYR A 96 17.68 6.70 -21.89
C TYR A 96 17.64 7.20 -20.45
N VAL A 97 17.00 6.43 -19.59
CA VAL A 97 17.11 6.55 -18.14
C VAL A 97 17.58 5.23 -17.54
N LEU A 98 18.69 5.26 -16.82
CA LEU A 98 19.14 4.16 -15.99
C LEU A 98 18.42 4.27 -14.64
N GLU A 99 17.58 3.28 -14.31
CA GLU A 99 16.89 3.17 -13.04
C GLU A 99 17.56 2.11 -12.16
N LEU A 100 17.86 2.50 -10.94
CA LEU A 100 18.50 1.67 -9.91
C LEU A 100 17.55 1.56 -8.72
N LEU A 101 17.28 0.34 -8.28
CA LEU A 101 16.48 0.05 -7.11
C LEU A 101 17.35 -0.58 -6.04
N GLN A 102 17.36 0.01 -4.87
CA GLN A 102 18.01 -0.53 -3.69
C GLN A 102 16.99 -0.77 -2.60
N ARG A 103 16.80 -2.02 -2.21
CA ARG A 103 16.00 -2.37 -1.04
C ARG A 103 16.81 -2.10 0.22
N MET A 104 16.25 -1.29 1.09
CA MET A 104 16.84 -0.97 2.40
C MET A 104 16.14 -1.85 3.44
N HIS A 105 16.91 -2.72 4.09
CA HIS A 105 16.43 -3.53 5.20
C HIS A 105 16.58 -2.76 6.50
N SER A 106 15.84 -3.18 7.54
CA SER A 106 15.92 -2.58 8.88
C SER A 106 17.29 -2.72 9.55
N ASP A 107 18.13 -3.65 9.06
CA ASP A 107 19.51 -3.89 9.48
C ASP A 107 20.54 -3.18 8.59
N THR A 108 20.11 -2.38 7.62
CA THR A 108 21.01 -1.53 6.84
C THR A 108 21.70 -0.56 7.80
N ILE A 109 23.04 -0.69 7.90
CA ILE A 109 23.86 0.14 8.79
C ILE A 109 23.84 1.58 8.26
N VAL A 110 22.99 2.38 8.85
CA VAL A 110 23.08 3.84 8.88
C VAL A 110 23.45 4.16 10.31
N GLU A 111 24.16 5.24 10.58
CA GLU A 111 24.49 5.65 11.96
C GLU A 111 23.24 5.49 12.85
N PRO A 112 23.32 4.81 14.01
CA PRO A 112 22.16 4.33 14.77
C PRO A 112 21.10 5.39 15.04
N ASP A 113 21.49 6.63 15.24
CA ASP A 113 20.59 7.73 15.58
C ASP A 113 19.73 8.21 14.39
N ASP A 114 20.21 8.05 13.15
CA ASP A 114 19.52 8.60 11.98
C ASP A 114 18.60 7.59 11.28
N THR A 115 18.92 6.30 11.32
CA THR A 115 18.12 5.27 10.61
C THR A 115 16.84 4.94 11.32
N GLU A 116 16.91 4.73 12.64
CA GLU A 116 15.71 4.42 13.43
C GLU A 116 14.75 5.61 13.39
N ALA A 117 15.28 6.84 13.43
CA ALA A 117 14.51 8.06 13.24
C ALA A 117 13.89 8.15 11.84
N LEU A 118 14.63 7.80 10.78
CA LEU A 118 14.12 7.81 9.40
C LEU A 118 13.06 6.74 9.18
N PHE A 119 13.31 5.48 9.61
CA PHE A 119 12.32 4.40 9.52
C PHE A 119 11.09 4.70 10.36
N SER A 120 11.27 5.22 11.57
CA SER A 120 10.19 5.64 12.45
C SER A 120 9.38 6.80 11.85
N ALA A 121 10.04 7.79 11.27
CA ALA A 121 9.39 8.93 10.61
C ALA A 121 8.61 8.49 9.37
N LEU A 122 9.18 7.64 8.50
CA LEU A 122 8.51 7.13 7.30
C LEU A 122 7.35 6.19 7.65
N SER A 123 7.53 5.31 8.63
CA SER A 123 6.48 4.45 9.16
C SER A 123 5.37 5.28 9.82
N GLY A 124 5.74 6.25 10.65
CA GLY A 124 4.80 7.17 11.29
C GLY A 124 4.06 8.08 10.28
N TYR A 125 4.73 8.48 9.19
CA TYR A 125 4.09 9.24 8.12
C TYR A 125 3.06 8.40 7.36
N ASN A 126 3.40 7.14 7.04
CA ASN A 126 2.50 6.21 6.36
C ASN A 126 1.29 5.86 7.23
N THR A 127 1.51 5.63 8.52
CA THR A 127 0.42 5.42 9.49
C THR A 127 -0.50 6.64 9.56
N LYS A 128 0.05 7.85 9.67
CA LYS A 128 -0.75 9.10 9.67
C LYS A 128 -1.51 9.33 8.37
N LEU A 129 -0.96 8.89 7.23
CA LEU A 129 -1.62 9.05 5.93
C LEU A 129 -2.76 8.09 5.70
N TYR A 130 -2.59 6.83 6.11
CA TYR A 130 -3.47 5.74 5.68
C TYR A 130 -4.22 5.05 6.80
N HIS A 131 -3.95 5.37 8.08
CA HIS A 131 -4.68 4.77 9.19
C HIS A 131 -5.68 5.76 9.82
N ASP A 132 -6.75 5.19 10.33
CA ASP A 132 -7.72 5.89 11.16
C ASP A 132 -7.19 6.03 12.59
N PRO A 133 -7.15 7.23 13.17
CA PRO A 133 -6.50 7.46 14.46
C PRO A 133 -7.26 6.84 15.65
N LEU A 134 -8.54 6.49 15.48
CA LEU A 134 -9.33 5.87 16.53
C LEU A 134 -9.13 4.36 16.57
N THR A 135 -9.23 3.70 15.41
CA THR A 135 -9.29 2.24 15.29
C THR A 135 -7.97 1.61 14.88
N ASP A 136 -7.01 2.39 14.39
CA ASP A 136 -5.74 1.95 13.78
C ASP A 136 -5.93 1.06 12.53
N MET A 137 -7.13 1.00 11.99
CA MET A 137 -7.37 0.35 10.71
C MET A 137 -7.07 1.34 9.57
N TYR A 138 -7.04 0.85 8.34
CA TYR A 138 -6.87 1.76 7.21
C TYR A 138 -8.03 2.78 7.16
N ASN A 139 -7.74 3.98 6.68
CA ASN A 139 -8.73 5.03 6.48
C ASN A 139 -9.26 5.04 5.03
N ARG A 140 -10.28 5.85 4.76
CA ARG A 140 -10.88 6.02 3.44
C ARG A 140 -9.86 6.38 2.36
N ARG A 141 -8.83 7.17 2.70
CA ARG A 141 -7.78 7.54 1.76
C ARG A 141 -7.00 6.32 1.24
N TYR A 142 -6.70 5.35 2.11
CA TYR A 142 -6.08 4.08 1.70
C TYR A 142 -6.92 3.35 0.65
N TYR A 143 -8.25 3.30 0.83
CA TYR A 143 -9.15 2.73 -0.17
C TYR A 143 -9.05 3.47 -1.51
N GLU A 144 -9.17 4.80 -1.49
CA GLU A 144 -9.19 5.61 -2.71
C GLU A 144 -7.87 5.55 -3.47
N GLU A 145 -6.75 5.52 -2.76
CA GLU A 145 -5.42 5.58 -3.35
C GLU A 145 -4.79 4.22 -3.62
N ILE A 146 -5.08 3.19 -2.84
CA ILE A 146 -4.45 1.88 -2.94
C ILE A 146 -5.42 0.82 -3.44
N VAL A 147 -6.54 0.63 -2.71
CA VAL A 147 -7.46 -0.50 -2.97
C VAL A 147 -8.20 -0.35 -4.29
N ARG A 148 -8.68 0.84 -4.60
CA ARG A 148 -9.45 1.12 -5.82
C ARG A 148 -8.70 0.76 -7.12
N GLY A 149 -7.39 0.71 -7.07
CA GLY A 149 -6.53 0.32 -8.20
C GLY A 149 -6.17 -1.16 -8.25
N MET A 150 -6.56 -1.97 -7.27
CA MET A 150 -6.25 -3.39 -7.25
C MET A 150 -6.91 -4.14 -8.41
N LYS A 151 -6.22 -5.14 -8.95
CA LYS A 151 -6.71 -6.01 -10.02
C LYS A 151 -6.83 -7.44 -9.51
N GLY A 152 -7.68 -8.22 -10.18
CA GLY A 152 -7.94 -9.62 -9.85
C GLY A 152 -9.21 -9.82 -9.05
N PRO A 153 -9.53 -11.06 -8.67
CA PRO A 153 -10.71 -11.36 -7.86
C PRO A 153 -10.51 -10.81 -6.44
N ILE A 154 -11.46 -10.01 -5.98
CA ILE A 154 -11.42 -9.38 -4.65
C ILE A 154 -12.80 -9.54 -4.02
N GLY A 155 -12.86 -10.17 -2.85
CA GLY A 155 -14.04 -10.12 -2.00
C GLY A 155 -14.12 -8.74 -1.33
N VAL A 156 -15.26 -8.08 -1.46
CA VAL A 156 -15.50 -6.77 -0.84
C VAL A 156 -16.82 -6.83 -0.08
N ALA A 157 -16.80 -6.44 1.20
CA ALA A 157 -18.00 -6.32 2.01
C ALA A 157 -18.02 -4.97 2.73
N LEU A 158 -19.18 -4.31 2.69
CA LEU A 158 -19.46 -3.17 3.54
C LEU A 158 -20.07 -3.70 4.84
N MET A 159 -19.53 -3.24 5.95
CA MET A 159 -19.96 -3.59 7.30
C MET A 159 -20.34 -2.31 8.04
N ASP A 160 -21.50 -2.33 8.67
CA ASP A 160 -22.01 -1.22 9.48
C ASP A 160 -22.38 -1.72 10.87
N LEU A 161 -22.09 -0.96 11.92
CA LEU A 161 -22.50 -1.30 13.28
C LEU A 161 -23.94 -0.90 13.51
N ASP A 162 -24.82 -1.90 13.70
CA ASP A 162 -26.24 -1.68 13.92
C ASP A 162 -26.46 -0.82 15.19
N ASP A 163 -27.41 0.10 15.10
CA ASP A 163 -27.83 0.97 16.21
C ASP A 163 -26.69 1.81 16.86
N PHE A 164 -25.58 2.06 16.14
CA PHE A 164 -24.42 2.77 16.67
C PHE A 164 -24.76 4.14 17.26
N LYS A 165 -25.69 4.86 16.63
CA LYS A 165 -26.21 6.12 17.17
C LYS A 165 -26.88 5.93 18.53
N VAL A 166 -27.67 4.86 18.70
CA VAL A 166 -28.35 4.57 19.97
C VAL A 166 -27.31 4.28 21.07
N TYR A 167 -26.21 3.61 20.75
CA TYR A 167 -25.10 3.42 21.69
C TYR A 167 -24.50 4.73 22.14
N ASN A 168 -24.20 5.63 21.20
CA ASN A 168 -23.68 6.96 21.52
C ASN A 168 -24.66 7.78 22.39
N ASP A 169 -25.92 7.78 22.04
CA ASP A 169 -26.95 8.53 22.75
C ASP A 169 -27.22 7.97 24.17
N THR A 170 -27.07 6.66 24.35
CA THR A 170 -27.35 5.98 25.62
C THR A 170 -26.15 5.96 26.56
N TYR A 171 -24.94 5.67 26.05
CA TYR A 171 -23.73 5.41 26.84
C TYR A 171 -22.64 6.48 26.64
N GLY A 172 -22.89 7.46 25.77
CA GLY A 172 -21.93 8.52 25.42
C GLY A 172 -20.92 8.13 24.35
N HIS A 173 -20.30 9.13 23.73
CA HIS A 173 -19.33 8.93 22.62
C HIS A 173 -18.14 8.04 22.97
N HIS A 174 -17.71 8.05 24.24
CA HIS A 174 -16.62 7.18 24.67
C HIS A 174 -17.00 5.68 24.54
N ALA A 175 -18.25 5.33 24.83
CA ALA A 175 -18.75 3.97 24.65
C ALA A 175 -18.78 3.58 23.16
N GLY A 176 -19.21 4.50 22.28
CA GLY A 176 -19.14 4.31 20.84
C GLY A 176 -17.70 4.13 20.32
N ASP A 177 -16.75 4.92 20.80
CA ASP A 177 -15.35 4.77 20.46
C ASP A 177 -14.79 3.41 20.87
N MET A 178 -15.18 2.91 22.05
CA MET A 178 -14.79 1.57 22.52
C MET A 178 -15.45 0.47 21.68
N ALA A 179 -16.69 0.65 21.25
CA ALA A 179 -17.39 -0.26 20.35
C ALA A 179 -16.68 -0.37 19.01
N LEU A 180 -16.31 0.76 18.39
CA LEU A 180 -15.56 0.82 17.13
C LEU A 180 -14.19 0.15 17.23
N LYS A 181 -13.43 0.43 18.30
CA LYS A 181 -12.13 -0.21 18.57
C LYS A 181 -12.27 -1.72 18.74
N THR A 182 -13.28 -2.15 19.47
CA THR A 182 -13.56 -3.57 19.72
C THR A 182 -13.92 -4.28 18.42
N ALA A 183 -14.82 -3.72 17.63
CA ALA A 183 -15.21 -4.26 16.33
C ALA A 183 -13.99 -4.37 15.39
N ALA A 184 -13.22 -3.31 15.26
CA ALA A 184 -12.02 -3.28 14.42
C ALA A 184 -10.99 -4.35 14.83
N THR A 185 -10.75 -4.50 16.13
CA THR A 185 -9.80 -5.50 16.68
C THR A 185 -10.26 -6.92 16.37
N ILE A 186 -11.55 -7.21 16.54
CA ILE A 186 -12.13 -8.54 16.26
C ILE A 186 -12.03 -8.86 14.78
N VAL A 187 -12.44 -7.95 13.92
CA VAL A 187 -12.38 -8.15 12.47
C VAL A 187 -10.93 -8.33 12.01
N ARG A 188 -10.00 -7.51 12.52
CA ARG A 188 -8.56 -7.65 12.20
C ARG A 188 -8.02 -9.01 12.62
N GLY A 189 -8.45 -9.56 13.74
CA GLY A 189 -8.09 -10.90 14.20
C GLY A 189 -8.71 -12.04 13.36
N CYS A 190 -9.68 -11.75 12.49
CA CYS A 190 -10.34 -12.74 11.62
C CYS A 190 -9.75 -12.79 10.21
N ILE A 191 -8.93 -11.82 9.81
CA ILE A 191 -8.42 -11.65 8.46
C ILE A 191 -6.90 -11.80 8.40
N ARG A 192 -6.36 -12.02 7.19
CA ARG A 192 -4.93 -12.20 6.96
C ARG A 192 -4.20 -10.85 6.94
N GLN A 193 -2.86 -10.89 6.96
CA GLN A 193 -2.06 -9.67 6.76
C GLN A 193 -2.24 -9.03 5.38
N THR A 194 -2.52 -9.85 4.36
CA THR A 194 -2.78 -9.41 2.99
C THR A 194 -4.16 -8.78 2.79
N ASP A 195 -5.07 -9.00 3.75
CA ASP A 195 -6.41 -8.46 3.72
C ASP A 195 -6.43 -7.07 4.38
N ALA A 196 -7.39 -6.24 4.01
CA ALA A 196 -7.51 -4.91 4.58
C ALA A 196 -8.89 -4.69 5.20
N LEU A 197 -8.89 -4.05 6.38
CA LEU A 197 -10.06 -3.46 6.98
C LEU A 197 -9.90 -1.93 6.91
N VAL A 198 -10.85 -1.27 6.28
CA VAL A 198 -10.85 0.17 6.06
C VAL A 198 -12.02 0.78 6.82
N ARG A 199 -11.78 1.73 7.71
CA ARG A 199 -12.85 2.56 8.26
C ARG A 199 -13.24 3.60 7.21
N PHE A 200 -14.42 3.42 6.63
CA PHE A 200 -14.87 4.20 5.50
C PHE A 200 -15.67 5.44 5.90
N GLY A 201 -16.41 5.35 6.99
CA GLY A 201 -17.22 6.41 7.59
C GLY A 201 -17.23 6.32 9.11
N GLY A 202 -18.20 6.92 9.78
CA GLY A 202 -18.35 6.94 11.24
C GLY A 202 -18.31 5.54 11.87
N ASP A 203 -19.27 4.72 11.52
CA ASP A 203 -19.49 3.32 11.95
C ASP A 203 -19.37 2.32 10.81
N GLU A 204 -19.05 2.80 9.60
CA GLU A 204 -18.90 1.99 8.40
C GLU A 204 -17.47 1.49 8.21
N PHE A 205 -17.34 0.20 7.97
CA PHE A 205 -16.08 -0.45 7.61
C PHE A 205 -16.19 -1.15 6.27
N LEU A 206 -15.13 -1.10 5.49
CA LEU A 206 -15.01 -1.82 4.22
C LEU A 206 -13.96 -2.93 4.37
N LEU A 207 -14.39 -4.17 4.20
CA LEU A 207 -13.54 -5.34 4.25
C LEU A 207 -13.08 -5.69 2.83
N ILE A 208 -11.78 -5.88 2.65
CA ILE A 208 -11.14 -6.15 1.36
C ILE A 208 -10.33 -7.45 1.49
N LEU A 209 -10.73 -8.48 0.75
CA LEU A 209 -10.14 -9.83 0.82
C LEU A 209 -9.66 -10.25 -0.59
N PRO A 210 -8.42 -9.91 -0.98
CA PRO A 210 -7.89 -10.26 -2.29
C PRO A 210 -7.73 -11.78 -2.45
N GLY A 211 -8.16 -12.31 -3.60
CA GLY A 211 -7.99 -13.71 -3.94
C GLY A 211 -8.81 -14.70 -3.11
N ILE A 212 -9.82 -14.24 -2.37
CA ILE A 212 -10.69 -15.14 -1.60
C ILE A 212 -11.69 -15.84 -2.54
N PRO A 213 -11.82 -17.18 -2.49
CA PRO A 213 -12.89 -17.89 -3.19
C PRO A 213 -14.28 -17.52 -2.63
N GLU A 214 -15.32 -17.51 -3.48
CA GLU A 214 -16.67 -17.06 -3.11
C GLU A 214 -17.25 -17.82 -1.92
N ASP A 215 -17.11 -19.14 -1.89
CA ASP A 215 -17.63 -19.96 -0.78
C ASP A 215 -16.97 -19.60 0.56
N TYR A 216 -15.65 -19.40 0.54
CA TYR A 216 -14.89 -18.97 1.73
C TYR A 216 -15.21 -17.54 2.15
N PHE A 217 -15.54 -16.68 1.19
CA PHE A 217 -15.93 -15.30 1.47
C PHE A 217 -17.18 -15.26 2.35
N LYS A 218 -18.24 -15.99 1.97
CA LYS A 218 -19.49 -16.07 2.74
C LYS A 218 -19.27 -16.64 4.16
N ILE A 219 -18.49 -17.72 4.26
CA ILE A 219 -18.12 -18.31 5.55
C ILE A 219 -17.36 -17.31 6.43
N LYS A 220 -16.43 -16.54 5.81
CA LYS A 220 -15.65 -15.55 6.53
C LYS A 220 -16.51 -14.40 7.08
N LEU A 221 -17.46 -13.91 6.32
CA LEU A 221 -18.39 -12.87 6.78
C LEU A 221 -19.25 -13.35 7.96
N GLU A 222 -19.75 -14.58 7.89
CA GLU A 222 -20.54 -15.15 8.99
C GLU A 222 -19.69 -15.34 10.26
N GLN A 223 -18.45 -15.83 10.13
CA GLN A 223 -17.53 -15.94 11.27
C GLN A 223 -17.25 -14.59 11.93
N ILE A 224 -17.13 -13.52 11.13
CA ILE A 224 -16.92 -12.17 11.64
C ILE A 224 -18.18 -11.71 12.39
N ARG A 225 -19.35 -11.90 11.81
CA ARG A 225 -20.64 -11.53 12.41
C ARG A 225 -20.88 -12.21 13.76
N GLU A 226 -20.65 -13.53 13.83
CA GLU A 226 -20.76 -14.30 15.09
C GLU A 226 -19.80 -13.79 16.16
N LYS A 227 -18.52 -13.57 15.81
CA LYS A 227 -17.53 -13.06 16.78
C LYS A 227 -17.84 -11.65 17.27
N LEU A 228 -18.41 -10.80 16.43
CA LEU A 228 -18.86 -9.48 16.85
C LEU A 228 -20.06 -9.57 17.79
N HIS A 229 -21.02 -10.48 17.50
CA HIS A 229 -22.17 -10.69 18.37
C HIS A 229 -21.78 -11.17 19.78
N ASP A 230 -20.78 -12.02 19.87
CA ASP A 230 -20.29 -12.58 21.14
C ASP A 230 -19.31 -11.62 21.87
N ALA A 231 -19.00 -10.50 21.26
CA ALA A 231 -18.00 -9.57 21.80
C ALA A 231 -18.49 -8.86 23.05
N ILE A 232 -17.54 -8.64 23.96
CA ILE A 232 -17.73 -7.80 25.13
C ILE A 232 -16.97 -6.51 24.91
N VAL A 233 -17.66 -5.38 24.95
CA VAL A 233 -17.03 -4.06 24.87
C VAL A 233 -16.40 -3.74 26.23
N PRO A 234 -15.06 -3.49 26.29
CA PRO A 234 -14.39 -3.18 27.54
C PRO A 234 -15.00 -1.96 28.25
N GLY A 235 -15.32 -2.13 29.53
CA GLY A 235 -15.99 -1.10 30.33
C GLY A 235 -17.52 -1.05 30.17
N TYR A 236 -18.09 -1.79 29.21
CA TYR A 236 -19.52 -1.78 28.87
C TYR A 236 -20.04 -3.18 28.66
N SER A 237 -20.00 -4.03 29.68
CA SER A 237 -20.28 -5.48 29.60
C SER A 237 -21.72 -5.83 29.18
N HIS A 238 -22.67 -4.91 29.27
CA HIS A 238 -24.07 -5.07 28.81
C HIS A 238 -24.26 -4.62 27.35
N MET A 239 -23.28 -3.99 26.74
CA MET A 239 -23.33 -3.60 25.35
C MET A 239 -23.07 -4.83 24.47
N ARG A 240 -23.93 -5.10 23.53
CA ARG A 240 -23.76 -6.17 22.53
C ARG A 240 -23.55 -5.52 21.17
N LEU A 241 -22.53 -5.97 20.45
CA LEU A 241 -22.31 -5.51 19.10
C LEU A 241 -23.17 -6.33 18.14
N SER A 242 -23.81 -5.65 17.22
CA SER A 242 -24.49 -6.24 16.06
C SER A 242 -24.00 -5.53 14.81
N THR A 243 -23.96 -6.23 13.71
CA THR A 243 -23.46 -5.68 12.45
C THR A 243 -24.22 -6.24 11.27
N SER A 244 -24.54 -5.35 10.36
CA SER A 244 -25.00 -5.66 9.00
C SER A 244 -23.78 -5.74 8.07
N ILE A 245 -23.63 -6.84 7.33
CA ILE A 245 -22.52 -7.06 6.39
C ILE A 245 -23.08 -7.46 5.03
#